data_2e5b300d3d480ec4622f4dc19fa0121a
#
_entry.id   2e5b300d3d480ec4622f4dc19fa0121a
#
_cell.length_a   1.000
_cell.length_b   1.000
_cell.length_c   1.000
_cell.angle_alpha   90.00
_cell.angle_beta   90.00
_cell.angle_gamma   90.00
#
_symmetry.space_group_name_H-M   'P 1'
#
loop_
_entity.id
_entity.type
_entity.pdbx_description
1 polymer ?
#
loop_
_entity_poly.entity_id
_entity_poly.type
_entity_poly.pdbx_seq_one_letter_code
_entity_poly.pdbx_strand_id
1 'polypeptide(L)'
;MTSVSPKIKPVVALEVDNANASKRSWLSRLKLDHFRNYQQADLAIHAGQLVILGDNGAGKTNLLEAVSLLAPGRGMRRAKTEHLAYRASGFETTSGIADNDDADRLDWAVAATLENEDGTVQIGTGVPP
;
A
#
# COMPACT_ATOMS: atom_id res chain seq x y z
N MET A 1 -9.36 -11.91 -1.09
CA MET A 1 -10.20 -10.95 -1.82
C MET A 1 -9.52 -9.61 -1.83
N THR A 2 -9.19 -9.11 -2.99
CA THR A 2 -8.47 -7.84 -3.14
C THR A 2 -9.50 -6.72 -3.30
N SER A 3 -9.54 -5.79 -2.37
CA SER A 3 -10.38 -4.59 -2.48
C SER A 3 -9.48 -3.40 -2.81
N VAL A 4 -9.61 -2.87 -4.01
CA VAL A 4 -8.91 -1.66 -4.46
C VAL A 4 -9.94 -0.59 -4.76
N SER A 5 -9.64 0.66 -4.39
CA SER A 5 -10.53 1.79 -4.64
C SER A 5 -10.97 1.87 -6.13
N PRO A 6 -12.28 2.04 -6.44
CA PRO A 6 -12.78 1.98 -7.81
C PRO A 6 -12.32 3.13 -8.72
N LYS A 7 -11.64 4.15 -8.20
CA LYS A 7 -11.13 5.30 -8.95
C LYS A 7 -9.73 5.12 -9.53
N ILE A 8 -9.08 4.00 -9.24
CA ILE A 8 -7.71 3.69 -9.65
C ILE A 8 -7.77 2.62 -10.74
N LYS A 9 -6.96 2.77 -11.79
CA LYS A 9 -6.75 1.70 -12.77
C LYS A 9 -6.36 0.42 -12.04
N PRO A 10 -6.94 -0.73 -12.38
CA PRO A 10 -6.72 -1.96 -11.63
C PRO A 10 -5.23 -2.35 -11.64
N VAL A 11 -4.72 -2.61 -10.46
CA VAL A 11 -3.43 -3.28 -10.26
C VAL A 11 -3.73 -4.76 -10.09
N VAL A 12 -3.15 -5.57 -10.94
CA VAL A 12 -3.31 -7.03 -10.88
C VAL A 12 -2.12 -7.62 -10.13
N ALA A 13 -2.42 -8.37 -9.09
CA ALA A 13 -1.44 -9.10 -8.32
C ALA A 13 -1.51 -10.58 -8.69
N LEU A 14 -0.38 -11.14 -9.14
CA LEU A 14 -0.23 -12.56 -9.45
C LEU A 14 0.66 -13.22 -8.41
N GLU A 15 0.18 -14.29 -7.81
CA GLU A 15 0.92 -15.09 -6.86
C GLU A 15 1.69 -16.20 -7.58
N VAL A 16 2.96 -16.35 -7.22
CA VAL A 16 3.82 -17.42 -7.73
C VAL A 16 4.17 -18.34 -6.57
N ASP A 17 3.79 -19.60 -6.70
CA ASP A 17 4.09 -20.63 -5.69
C ASP A 17 5.59 -20.92 -5.65
N ASN A 18 6.18 -20.88 -4.46
CA ASN A 18 7.58 -21.20 -4.23
C ASN A 18 7.72 -22.30 -3.19
N ALA A 19 7.93 -23.52 -3.67
CA ALA A 19 8.06 -24.72 -2.84
C ALA A 19 9.24 -24.70 -1.84
N ASN A 20 10.18 -23.74 -1.97
CA ASN A 20 11.36 -23.61 -1.10
C ASN A 20 11.22 -22.58 0.03
N ALA A 21 10.01 -22.13 0.32
CA ALA A 21 9.75 -21.08 1.31
C ALA A 21 9.84 -21.54 2.79
N SER A 22 10.28 -22.76 3.07
CA SER A 22 10.13 -23.45 4.35
C SER A 22 10.95 -22.91 5.54
N LYS A 23 11.63 -21.77 5.44
CA LYS A 23 12.31 -21.14 6.59
C LYS A 23 12.33 -19.62 6.53
N ARG A 24 11.38 -19.01 5.84
CA ARG A 24 11.39 -17.57 5.60
C ARG A 24 10.14 -16.92 6.15
N SER A 25 10.26 -15.69 6.57
CA SER A 25 9.11 -14.84 6.81
C SER A 25 8.55 -14.36 5.47
N TRP A 26 7.25 -14.36 5.34
CA TRP A 26 6.58 -13.82 4.15
C TRP A 26 5.43 -12.90 4.53
N LEU A 27 5.10 -12.02 3.63
CA LEU A 27 3.99 -11.10 3.76
C LEU A 27 2.70 -11.83 3.38
N SER A 28 1.79 -12.03 4.33
CA SER A 28 0.50 -12.69 4.07
C SER A 28 -0.64 -11.69 3.85
N ARG A 29 -0.49 -10.46 4.32
CA ARG A 29 -1.48 -9.41 4.13
C ARG A 29 -0.84 -8.04 4.14
N LEU A 30 -1.28 -7.18 3.24
CA LEU A 30 -0.91 -5.77 3.18
C LEU A 30 -2.17 -4.91 3.14
N LYS A 31 -2.27 -3.97 4.05
CA LYS A 31 -3.36 -2.98 4.10
C LYS A 31 -2.81 -1.58 3.94
N LEU A 32 -3.46 -0.81 3.11
CA LEU A 32 -3.21 0.61 2.92
C LEU A 32 -4.47 1.41 3.26
N ASP A 33 -4.30 2.49 3.97
CA ASP A 33 -5.36 3.44 4.26
C ASP A 33 -4.87 4.86 3.96
N HIS A 34 -5.56 5.55 3.07
CA HIS A 34 -5.23 6.91 2.62
C HIS A 34 -3.75 7.11 2.25
N PHE A 35 -3.18 6.14 1.56
CA PHE A 35 -1.77 6.13 1.20
C PHE A 35 -1.58 6.38 -0.30
N ARG A 36 -0.89 7.47 -0.66
CA ARG A 36 -0.58 7.85 -2.05
C ARG A 36 -1.84 7.90 -2.91
N ASN A 37 -1.97 7.06 -3.92
CA ASN A 37 -3.15 6.95 -4.79
C ASN A 37 -4.18 5.91 -4.33
N TYR A 38 -3.97 5.33 -3.17
CA TYR A 38 -4.89 4.38 -2.55
C TYR A 38 -5.69 5.04 -1.44
N GLN A 39 -7.00 5.11 -1.61
CA GLN A 39 -7.88 5.46 -0.50
C GLN A 39 -7.95 4.31 0.50
N GLN A 40 -8.16 3.10 -0.01
CA GLN A 40 -8.06 1.86 0.76
C GLN A 40 -7.58 0.74 -0.15
N ALA A 41 -6.74 -0.13 0.36
CA ALA A 41 -6.37 -1.39 -0.28
C ALA A 41 -6.17 -2.47 0.77
N ASP A 42 -6.58 -3.66 0.45
CA ASP A 42 -6.41 -4.84 1.29
C ASP A 42 -6.01 -6.03 0.40
N LEU A 43 -4.76 -6.44 0.51
CA LEU A 43 -4.18 -7.51 -0.30
C LEU A 43 -3.92 -8.70 0.59
N ALA A 44 -4.57 -9.83 0.32
CA ALA A 44 -4.23 -11.13 0.90
C ALA A 44 -3.27 -11.87 -0.04
N ILE A 45 -2.16 -12.34 0.48
CA ILE A 45 -1.09 -12.99 -0.27
C ILE A 45 -0.95 -14.42 0.25
N HIS A 46 -1.16 -15.39 -0.62
CA HIS A 46 -1.17 -16.82 -0.26
C HIS A 46 0.08 -17.60 -0.71
N ALA A 47 0.92 -16.98 -1.52
CA ALA A 47 2.13 -17.58 -2.07
C ALA A 47 3.39 -16.80 -1.65
N GLY A 48 4.54 -17.45 -1.75
CA GLY A 48 5.82 -16.85 -1.37
C GLY A 48 6.31 -15.72 -2.27
N GLN A 49 5.71 -15.55 -3.45
CA GLN A 49 6.04 -14.50 -4.40
C GLN A 49 4.78 -13.85 -4.96
N LEU A 50 4.82 -12.53 -5.12
CA LEU A 50 3.75 -11.73 -5.68
C LEU A 50 4.29 -10.93 -6.86
N VAL A 51 3.67 -11.06 -8.00
CA VAL A 51 3.94 -10.24 -9.19
C VAL A 51 2.81 -9.24 -9.36
N ILE A 52 3.16 -7.96 -9.42
CA ILE A 52 2.21 -6.87 -9.55
C ILE A 52 2.26 -6.34 -10.99
N LEU A 53 1.13 -6.40 -11.67
CA LEU A 53 0.95 -5.94 -13.04
C LEU A 53 -0.06 -4.81 -13.09
N GLY A 54 0.14 -3.90 -14.00
CA GLY A 54 -0.76 -2.78 -14.23
C GLY A 54 -0.11 -1.72 -15.11
N ASP A 55 -0.90 -0.77 -15.57
CA ASP A 55 -0.41 0.35 -16.36
C ASP A 55 0.52 1.26 -15.53
N ASN A 56 1.37 2.02 -16.21
CA ASN A 56 2.16 3.06 -15.57
C ASN A 56 1.22 4.08 -14.91
N GLY A 57 1.49 4.42 -13.63
CA GLY A 57 0.63 5.30 -12.85
C GLY A 57 -0.55 4.60 -12.16
N ALA A 58 -0.72 3.28 -12.32
CA ALA A 58 -1.76 2.52 -11.62
C ALA A 58 -1.51 2.33 -10.11
N GLY A 59 -0.31 2.68 -9.62
CA GLY A 59 0.04 2.58 -8.20
C GLY A 59 0.96 1.43 -7.82
N LYS A 60 1.55 0.72 -8.79
CA LYS A 60 2.50 -0.38 -8.52
C LYS A 60 3.67 0.05 -7.64
N THR A 61 4.31 1.16 -8.01
CA THR A 61 5.44 1.72 -7.24
C THR A 61 5.02 2.16 -5.86
N ASN A 62 3.80 2.65 -5.70
CA ASN A 62 3.25 3.04 -4.40
C ASN A 62 3.04 1.84 -3.48
N LEU A 63 2.66 0.68 -4.01
CA LEU A 63 2.61 -0.56 -3.24
C LEU A 63 4.00 -0.99 -2.75
N LEU A 64 5.01 -0.93 -3.61
CA LEU A 64 6.39 -1.23 -3.23
C LEU A 64 6.92 -0.24 -2.19
N GLU A 65 6.59 1.04 -2.32
CA GLU A 65 6.92 2.05 -1.33
C GLU A 65 6.28 1.74 0.03
N ALA A 66 5.01 1.36 0.05
CA ALA A 66 4.32 0.97 1.27
C ALA A 66 5.04 -0.16 2.01
N VAL A 67 5.44 -1.20 1.29
CA VAL A 67 6.21 -2.32 1.87
C VAL A 67 7.55 -1.82 2.41
N SER A 68 8.23 -0.93 1.69
CA SER A 68 9.54 -0.40 2.11
C SER A 68 9.47 0.42 3.40
N LEU A 69 8.33 1.04 3.71
CA LEU A 69 8.11 1.80 4.94
C LEU A 69 7.99 0.92 6.19
N LEU A 70 7.72 -0.36 6.02
CA LEU A 70 7.64 -1.33 7.11
C LEU A 70 9.03 -1.76 7.61
N ALA A 71 10.07 -1.53 6.82
CA ALA A 71 11.46 -1.74 7.22
C ALA A 71 12.01 -0.49 7.92
N PRO A 72 13.07 -0.62 8.76
CA PRO A 72 13.72 0.54 9.35
C PRO A 72 14.24 1.52 8.28
N GLY A 73 14.02 2.81 8.50
CA GLY A 73 14.45 3.88 7.60
C GLY A 73 13.30 4.71 7.05
N ARG A 74 13.60 5.49 6.02
CA ARG A 74 12.63 6.44 5.40
C ARG A 74 11.88 5.86 4.21
N GLY A 75 11.93 4.56 4.00
CA GLY A 75 11.35 3.92 2.83
C GLY A 75 12.15 4.15 1.54
N MET A 76 11.67 3.56 0.47
CA MET A 76 12.34 3.49 -0.83
C MET A 76 12.60 4.88 -1.45
N ARG A 77 11.63 5.79 -1.35
CA ARG A 77 11.71 7.13 -1.94
C ARG A 77 12.19 8.22 -0.98
N ARG A 78 12.42 7.91 0.28
CA ARG A 78 12.77 8.89 1.33
C ARG A 78 11.83 10.10 1.37
N ALA A 79 10.57 9.87 1.04
CA ALA A 79 9.56 10.93 1.03
C ALA A 79 9.30 11.46 2.44
N LYS A 80 8.94 12.74 2.52
CA LYS A 80 8.43 13.29 3.76
C LYS A 80 7.08 12.66 4.09
N THR A 81 6.81 12.47 5.37
CA THR A 81 5.60 11.81 5.88
C THR A 81 4.32 12.44 5.33
N GLU A 82 4.26 13.75 5.23
CA GLU A 82 3.15 14.51 4.68
C GLU A 82 2.86 14.23 3.19
N HIS A 83 3.88 13.79 2.44
CA HIS A 83 3.74 13.45 1.03
C HIS A 83 3.21 12.03 0.78
N LEU A 84 3.08 11.24 1.83
CA LEU A 84 2.60 9.86 1.74
C LEU A 84 1.07 9.77 1.83
N ALA A 85 0.40 10.82 2.29
CA ALA A 85 -1.04 10.87 2.38
C ALA A 85 -1.72 10.76 0.99
N TYR A 86 -2.94 10.24 0.99
CA TYR A 86 -3.74 10.05 -0.21
C TYR A 86 -4.00 11.37 -0.93
N ARG A 87 -3.82 11.31 -2.23
CA ARG A 87 -4.22 12.39 -3.15
C ARG A 87 -4.94 11.77 -4.34
N ALA A 88 -6.16 12.18 -4.57
CA ALA A 88 -6.89 11.76 -5.76
C ALA A 88 -6.13 12.23 -7.02
N SER A 89 -5.83 11.31 -7.91
CA SER A 89 -5.22 11.64 -9.20
C SER A 89 -6.22 12.43 -10.05
N GLY A 90 -5.86 13.65 -10.42
CA GLY A 90 -6.69 14.52 -11.24
C GLY A 90 -7.12 15.83 -10.61
N PHE A 91 -6.69 16.12 -9.39
CA PHE A 91 -6.93 17.42 -8.80
C PHE A 91 -5.86 18.42 -9.25
N GLU A 92 -6.05 18.95 -10.45
CA GLU A 92 -5.48 20.25 -10.78
C GLU A 92 -6.31 21.29 -10.01
N THR A 93 -5.64 22.05 -9.16
CA THR A 93 -6.21 23.19 -8.45
C THR A 93 -6.64 24.27 -9.46
N THR A 94 -7.80 24.11 -10.04
CA THR A 94 -8.55 25.21 -10.61
C THR A 94 -9.66 25.53 -9.63
N SER A 95 -9.48 26.66 -8.94
CA SER A 95 -10.42 27.39 -8.11
C SER A 95 -11.89 26.96 -8.29
N GLY A 96 -12.40 26.21 -7.35
CA GLY A 96 -13.80 25.84 -7.30
C GLY A 96 -14.03 24.99 -6.07
N ILE A 97 -14.70 25.58 -5.12
CA ILE A 97 -15.26 25.03 -3.90
C ILE A 97 -15.65 23.58 -4.10
N ALA A 98 -14.77 22.67 -3.71
CA ALA A 98 -15.15 21.27 -3.48
C ALA A 98 -15.07 21.09 -1.97
N ASP A 99 -16.21 20.94 -1.33
CA ASP A 99 -16.36 20.45 0.03
C ASP A 99 -15.87 18.97 0.05
N ASN A 100 -14.56 18.80 -0.08
CA ASN A 100 -13.92 17.51 0.12
C ASN A 100 -13.14 17.59 1.41
N ASP A 101 -13.75 17.17 2.50
CA ASP A 101 -13.10 16.98 3.80
C ASP A 101 -11.81 16.15 3.71
N ASP A 102 -11.60 15.45 2.59
CA ASP A 102 -10.41 14.61 2.35
C ASP A 102 -9.20 15.38 1.76
N ALA A 103 -9.38 16.61 1.30
CA ALA A 103 -8.31 17.34 0.61
C ALA A 103 -7.16 17.77 1.54
N ASP A 104 -7.46 17.97 2.81
CA ASP A 104 -6.49 18.41 3.83
C ASP A 104 -6.07 17.27 4.79
N ARG A 105 -6.55 16.07 4.53
CA ARG A 105 -6.20 14.89 5.34
C ARG A 105 -4.75 14.49 5.09
N LEU A 106 -3.94 14.53 6.13
CA LEU A 106 -2.53 14.13 6.11
C LEU A 106 -2.30 12.77 6.79
N ASP A 107 -3.36 12.17 7.33
CA ASP A 107 -3.30 10.85 7.94
C ASP A 107 -3.22 9.75 6.88
N TRP A 108 -2.44 8.75 7.18
CA TRP A 108 -2.30 7.55 6.35
C TRP A 108 -1.79 6.40 7.20
N ALA A 109 -2.04 5.20 6.76
CA ALA A 109 -1.52 4.00 7.42
C ALA A 109 -1.14 2.91 6.42
N VAL A 110 -0.07 2.21 6.74
CA VAL A 110 0.36 0.96 6.10
C VAL A 110 0.48 -0.08 7.18
N ALA A 111 -0.22 -1.19 7.03
CA ALA A 111 -0.17 -2.31 7.94
C ALA A 111 0.07 -3.61 7.18
N ALA A 112 0.83 -4.51 7.78
CA ALA A 112 1.15 -5.79 7.18
C ALA A 112 1.07 -6.92 8.20
N THR A 113 0.73 -8.10 7.71
CA THR A 113 0.83 -9.35 8.46
C THR A 113 1.98 -10.16 7.87
N LEU A 114 2.94 -10.48 8.70
CA LEU A 114 4.06 -11.35 8.37
C LEU A 114 3.85 -12.70 9.04
N GLU A 115 4.11 -13.74 8.30
CA GLU A 115 4.07 -15.10 8.80
C GLU A 115 5.45 -15.74 8.70
N ASN A 116 5.78 -16.54 9.69
CA ASN A 116 6.97 -17.37 9.74
C ASN A 116 6.65 -18.70 10.45
N GLU A 117 7.64 -19.56 10.60
CA GLU A 117 7.48 -20.86 11.27
C GLU A 117 7.03 -20.73 12.74
N ASP A 118 7.37 -19.64 13.40
CA ASP A 118 7.09 -19.40 14.83
C ASP A 118 5.75 -18.71 15.09
N GLY A 119 5.06 -18.26 14.04
CA GLY A 119 3.77 -17.60 14.16
C GLY A 119 3.58 -16.39 13.26
N THR A 120 2.63 -15.55 13.65
CA THR A 120 2.17 -14.39 12.90
C THR A 120 2.52 -13.11 13.65
N VAL A 121 3.08 -12.14 12.93
CA VAL A 121 3.41 -10.81 13.44
C VAL A 121 2.69 -9.75 12.62
N GLN A 122 2.07 -8.78 13.29
CA GLN A 122 1.50 -7.60 12.66
C GLN A 122 2.42 -6.40 12.88
N ILE A 123 2.70 -5.68 11.82
CA ILE A 123 3.49 -4.46 11.83
C ILE A 123 2.74 -3.35 11.11
N GLY A 124 3.00 -2.11 11.49
CA GLY A 124 2.36 -0.99 10.85
C GLY A 124 3.12 0.30 11.07
N THR A 125 2.88 1.24 10.19
CA THR A 125 3.39 2.61 10.26
C THR A 125 2.34 3.57 9.69
N GLY A 126 2.38 4.81 10.13
CA GLY A 126 1.46 5.80 9.61
C GLY A 126 1.44 7.09 10.43
N VAL A 127 0.56 7.97 10.04
CA VAL A 127 0.20 9.19 10.76
C VAL A 127 -1.26 9.06 11.17
N PRO A 128 -1.59 9.14 12.46
CA PRO A 128 -2.98 9.04 12.91
C PRO A 128 -3.79 10.26 12.46
N PRO A 129 -5.11 10.10 12.36
CA PRO A 129 -6.01 11.22 12.07
C PRO A 129 -6.05 12.26 13.17
#